data_ce110debf5b93afdd5b7d81d12e206ee
#
_entry.id   ce110debf5b93afdd5b7d81d12e206ee
#
_cell.length_a   1.000
_cell.length_b   1.000
_cell.length_c   1.000
_cell.angle_alpha   90.00
_cell.angle_beta   90.00
_cell.angle_gamma   90.00
#
_symmetry.space_group_name_H-M   'P 1'
#
loop_
_entity.id
_entity.type
_entity.pdbx_description
1 polymer ?
#
loop_
_entity_poly.entity_id
_entity_poly.type
_entity_poly.pdbx_seq_one_letter_code
_entity_poly.pdbx_strand_id
1 'polypeptide(L)'
;MQSKIELISDDKFKEIIGSSRNWKEITKKLGYSRGSSLKIRPKIVERCKELGIFPKIDYTSSILTMTKGELFSNRKNWQSARTAIRKLADAAFKSSNKPKECAVCGYNKHIEIAHIKGVSEFSNEDLICQINDINNLVALCPNHHWEFDSGQLSEEDKKKIYK
;
A
#
# COMPACT_ATOMS: atom_id res chain seq x y z
N MET A 1 -9.99 3.34 34.41
CA MET A 1 -10.30 4.59 33.67
C MET A 1 -10.90 4.20 32.34
N GLN A 2 -12.11 4.65 32.06
CA GLN A 2 -12.75 4.44 30.75
C GLN A 2 -11.94 5.18 29.66
N SER A 3 -11.81 4.58 28.51
CA SER A 3 -11.09 5.19 27.39
C SER A 3 -11.94 6.29 26.77
N LYS A 4 -11.30 7.31 26.17
CA LYS A 4 -12.04 8.38 25.45
C LYS A 4 -12.95 7.85 24.37
N ILE A 5 -12.63 6.67 23.79
CA ILE A 5 -13.44 5.99 22.80
C ILE A 5 -14.76 5.52 23.40
N GLU A 6 -14.77 5.03 24.63
CA GLU A 6 -15.97 4.52 25.32
C GLU A 6 -16.91 5.64 25.76
N LEU A 7 -16.39 6.86 25.93
CA LEU A 7 -17.16 8.03 26.37
C LEU A 7 -17.90 8.79 25.24
N ILE A 8 -17.55 8.53 24.00
CA ILE A 8 -18.17 9.18 22.83
C ILE A 8 -19.42 8.39 22.43
N SER A 9 -20.53 9.10 22.16
CA SER A 9 -21.74 8.47 21.64
C SER A 9 -21.51 7.77 20.29
N ASP A 10 -22.30 6.73 20.01
CA ASP A 10 -22.18 5.97 18.77
C ASP A 10 -22.37 6.83 17.53
N ASP A 11 -23.31 7.76 17.54
CA ASP A 11 -23.57 8.66 16.41
C ASP A 11 -22.37 9.58 16.14
N LYS A 12 -21.77 10.14 17.20
CA LYS A 12 -20.58 10.99 17.08
C LYS A 12 -19.37 10.19 16.63
N PHE A 13 -19.25 8.95 17.11
CA PHE A 13 -18.19 8.06 16.67
C PHE A 13 -18.34 7.71 15.19
N LYS A 14 -19.55 7.36 14.71
CA LYS A 14 -19.87 7.10 13.30
C LYS A 14 -19.55 8.30 12.43
N GLU A 15 -19.94 9.52 12.85
CA GLU A 15 -19.63 10.77 12.16
C GLU A 15 -18.11 10.96 12.00
N ILE A 16 -17.36 10.78 13.09
CA ILE A 16 -15.89 10.91 13.08
C ILE A 16 -15.26 9.90 12.11
N ILE A 17 -15.69 8.62 12.17
CA ILE A 17 -15.17 7.58 11.29
C ILE A 17 -15.50 7.87 9.82
N GLY A 18 -16.76 8.24 9.52
CA GLY A 18 -17.23 8.51 8.16
C GLY A 18 -16.64 9.77 7.52
N SER A 19 -16.33 10.78 8.33
CA SER A 19 -15.78 12.06 7.87
C SER A 19 -14.24 12.16 7.89
N SER A 20 -13.55 11.09 8.25
CA SER A 20 -12.10 11.09 8.37
C SER A 20 -11.43 10.31 7.25
N ARG A 21 -10.37 10.89 6.67
CA ARG A 21 -9.62 10.33 5.53
C ARG A 21 -8.42 9.46 5.93
N ASN A 22 -7.97 9.58 7.19
CA ASN A 22 -6.80 8.85 7.68
C ASN A 22 -6.83 8.70 9.20
N TRP A 23 -6.00 7.77 9.72
CA TRP A 23 -5.92 7.50 11.17
C TRP A 23 -5.53 8.72 12.02
N LYS A 24 -4.72 9.62 11.47
CA LYS A 24 -4.31 10.83 12.17
C LYS A 24 -5.50 11.76 12.42
N GLU A 25 -6.40 11.90 11.45
CA GLU A 25 -7.65 12.66 11.61
C GLU A 25 -8.58 12.00 12.62
N ILE A 26 -8.80 10.68 12.51
CA ILE A 26 -9.62 9.92 13.45
C ILE A 26 -9.11 10.14 14.87
N THR A 27 -7.84 9.84 15.12
CA THR A 27 -7.27 9.94 16.47
C THR A 27 -7.30 11.38 16.99
N LYS A 28 -7.08 12.39 16.14
CA LYS A 28 -7.19 13.81 16.49
C LYS A 28 -8.61 14.19 16.87
N LYS A 29 -9.61 13.82 16.06
CA LYS A 29 -11.03 14.09 16.33
C LYS A 29 -11.54 13.36 17.58
N LEU A 30 -10.98 12.18 17.89
CA LEU A 30 -11.22 11.46 19.13
C LEU A 30 -10.48 12.03 20.34
N GLY A 31 -9.73 13.13 20.19
CA GLY A 31 -9.02 13.82 21.27
C GLY A 31 -7.73 13.15 21.74
N TYR A 32 -7.09 12.32 20.90
CA TYR A 32 -5.81 11.70 21.22
C TYR A 32 -4.62 12.52 20.67
N SER A 33 -3.53 12.58 21.44
CA SER A 33 -2.31 13.27 21.06
C SER A 33 -1.51 12.55 19.97
N ARG A 34 -0.58 13.26 19.31
CA ARG A 34 0.40 12.67 18.40
C ARG A 34 1.15 11.52 19.07
N GLY A 35 1.23 10.38 18.42
CA GLY A 35 1.92 9.18 18.91
C GLY A 35 1.00 8.11 19.53
N SER A 36 -0.20 8.46 19.95
CA SER A 36 -1.16 7.48 20.52
C SER A 36 -1.79 6.57 19.44
N SER A 37 -1.66 6.92 18.17
CA SER A 37 -2.43 6.28 17.09
C SER A 37 -2.23 4.77 16.97
N LEU A 38 -1.02 4.25 17.16
CA LEU A 38 -0.74 2.82 17.06
C LEU A 38 -1.39 2.01 18.19
N LYS A 39 -1.37 2.53 19.42
CA LYS A 39 -1.95 1.85 20.59
C LYS A 39 -3.47 1.90 20.61
N ILE A 40 -4.06 2.94 20.04
CA ILE A 40 -5.51 3.19 20.06
C ILE A 40 -6.23 2.57 18.86
N ARG A 41 -5.55 2.36 17.73
CA ARG A 41 -6.15 1.75 16.52
C ARG A 41 -6.90 0.44 16.78
N PRO A 42 -6.35 -0.54 17.52
CA PRO A 42 -7.09 -1.79 17.77
C PRO A 42 -8.45 -1.54 18.42
N LYS A 43 -8.53 -0.65 19.42
CA LYS A 43 -9.78 -0.31 20.10
C LYS A 43 -10.78 0.41 19.18
N ILE A 44 -10.29 1.29 18.30
CA ILE A 44 -11.14 1.94 17.28
C ILE A 44 -11.70 0.90 16.31
N VAL A 45 -10.86 -0.03 15.84
CA VAL A 45 -11.29 -1.10 14.92
C VAL A 45 -12.31 -2.02 15.57
N GLU A 46 -12.12 -2.38 16.84
CA GLU A 46 -13.05 -3.21 17.61
C GLU A 46 -14.42 -2.54 17.69
N ARG A 47 -14.48 -1.26 18.11
CA ARG A 47 -15.75 -0.52 18.16
C ARG A 47 -16.36 -0.33 16.77
N CYS A 48 -15.57 -0.14 15.73
CA CYS A 48 -16.07 -0.11 14.36
C CYS A 48 -16.78 -1.43 13.99
N LYS A 49 -16.20 -2.58 14.38
CA LYS A 49 -16.82 -3.89 14.17
C LYS A 49 -18.15 -4.04 14.93
N GLU A 50 -18.18 -3.62 16.20
CA GLU A 50 -19.40 -3.63 17.02
C GLU A 50 -20.53 -2.81 16.41
N LEU A 51 -20.20 -1.66 15.81
CA LEU A 51 -21.16 -0.75 15.19
C LEU A 51 -21.43 -1.05 13.70
N GLY A 52 -20.85 -2.10 13.13
CA GLY A 52 -21.02 -2.48 11.73
C GLY A 52 -20.51 -1.43 10.73
N ILE A 53 -19.54 -0.60 11.14
CA ILE A 53 -18.96 0.45 10.30
C ILE A 53 -17.49 0.16 10.03
N PHE A 54 -17.01 0.63 8.87
CA PHE A 54 -15.60 0.52 8.51
C PHE A 54 -15.06 1.91 8.18
N PRO A 55 -13.92 2.31 8.79
CA PRO A 55 -13.27 3.55 8.40
C PRO A 55 -12.86 3.46 6.94
N LYS A 56 -13.36 4.36 6.10
CA LYS A 56 -12.90 4.55 4.72
C LYS A 56 -11.52 5.20 4.74
N ILE A 57 -10.57 4.54 5.37
CA ILE A 57 -9.21 5.05 5.45
C ILE A 57 -8.49 4.65 4.19
N ASP A 58 -8.46 5.58 3.29
CA ASP A 58 -7.69 5.48 2.09
C ASP A 58 -6.23 5.85 2.39
N TYR A 59 -5.47 4.87 2.89
CA TYR A 59 -4.02 5.00 3.08
C TYR A 59 -3.29 5.16 1.75
N THR A 60 -3.93 4.76 0.69
CA THR A 60 -3.38 4.67 -0.64
C THR A 60 -3.65 5.93 -1.45
N SER A 61 -4.82 6.58 -1.28
CA SER A 61 -5.23 7.65 -2.19
C SER A 61 -4.28 8.84 -2.19
N SER A 62 -3.80 9.28 -1.03
CA SER A 62 -2.93 10.45 -0.98
C SER A 62 -1.53 10.19 -1.59
N ILE A 63 -0.99 8.98 -1.44
CA ILE A 63 0.32 8.63 -2.04
C ILE A 63 0.14 8.26 -3.52
N LEU A 64 -0.93 7.56 -3.88
CA LEU A 64 -1.19 7.15 -5.26
C LEU A 64 -1.38 8.35 -6.20
N THR A 65 -1.92 9.46 -5.70
CA THR A 65 -2.09 10.72 -6.44
C THR A 65 -0.89 11.66 -6.38
N MET A 66 0.15 11.32 -5.62
CA MET A 66 1.42 12.04 -5.63
C MET A 66 2.23 11.70 -6.86
N THR A 67 3.02 12.65 -7.32
CA THR A 67 4.07 12.37 -8.30
C THR A 67 5.24 11.63 -7.64
N LYS A 68 6.04 10.96 -8.45
CA LYS A 68 7.29 10.32 -7.98
C LYS A 68 8.20 11.34 -7.30
N GLY A 69 8.38 12.54 -7.92
CA GLY A 69 9.21 13.63 -7.37
C GLY A 69 8.73 14.10 -6.00
N GLU A 70 7.41 14.32 -5.83
CA GLU A 70 6.83 14.70 -4.54
C GLU A 70 7.05 13.64 -3.47
N LEU A 71 6.85 12.35 -3.80
CA LEU A 71 7.07 11.26 -2.85
C LEU A 71 8.53 11.21 -2.38
N PHE A 72 9.49 11.34 -3.29
CA PHE A 72 10.91 11.30 -2.95
C PHE A 72 11.34 12.54 -2.16
N SER A 73 10.83 13.73 -2.47
CA SER A 73 11.11 14.98 -1.73
C SER A 73 10.51 14.98 -0.32
N ASN A 74 9.34 14.37 -0.13
CA ASN A 74 8.62 14.35 1.14
C ASN A 74 9.11 13.25 2.11
N ARG A 75 10.06 12.40 1.71
CA ARG A 75 10.59 11.31 2.53
C ARG A 75 12.00 11.64 3.05
N LYS A 76 12.31 11.11 4.25
CA LYS A 76 13.62 11.34 4.90
C LYS A 76 14.81 10.85 4.06
N ASN A 77 14.60 9.83 3.26
CA ASN A 77 15.59 9.28 2.35
C ASN A 77 14.91 8.53 1.20
N TRP A 78 15.66 8.29 0.14
CA TRP A 78 15.20 7.57 -1.06
C TRP A 78 14.74 6.14 -0.78
N GLN A 79 15.34 5.46 0.20
CA GLN A 79 14.97 4.08 0.58
C GLN A 79 13.55 4.02 1.16
N SER A 80 13.16 5.01 1.97
CA SER A 80 11.81 5.08 2.52
C SER A 80 10.75 5.36 1.45
N ALA A 81 11.08 6.12 0.40
CA ALA A 81 10.22 6.34 -0.76
C ALA A 81 10.03 5.03 -1.56
N ARG A 82 11.13 4.33 -1.88
CA ARG A 82 11.08 3.02 -2.57
C ARG A 82 10.28 1.98 -1.78
N THR A 83 10.47 1.94 -0.46
CA THR A 83 9.70 1.05 0.41
C THR A 83 8.20 1.35 0.36
N ALA A 84 7.81 2.62 0.29
CA ALA A 84 6.40 3.00 0.15
C ALA A 84 5.82 2.53 -1.20
N ILE A 85 6.54 2.72 -2.30
CA ILE A 85 6.13 2.26 -3.64
C ILE A 85 5.95 0.74 -3.65
N ARG A 86 6.92 -0.03 -3.13
CA ARG A 86 6.84 -1.50 -3.05
C ARG A 86 5.63 -1.98 -2.23
N LYS A 87 5.38 -1.38 -1.06
CA LYS A 87 4.22 -1.73 -0.24
C LYS A 87 2.88 -1.47 -0.95
N LEU A 88 2.82 -0.41 -1.74
CA LEU A 88 1.64 -0.11 -2.55
C LEU A 88 1.49 -1.08 -3.73
N ALA A 89 2.59 -1.46 -4.38
CA ALA A 89 2.61 -2.49 -5.41
C ALA A 89 2.12 -3.84 -4.88
N ASP A 90 2.64 -4.28 -3.71
CA ASP A 90 2.19 -5.49 -3.03
C ASP A 90 0.69 -5.46 -2.72
N ALA A 91 0.19 -4.32 -2.21
CA ALA A 91 -1.23 -4.17 -1.90
C ALA A 91 -2.11 -4.20 -3.16
N ALA A 92 -1.70 -3.50 -4.23
CA ALA A 92 -2.39 -3.51 -5.51
C ALA A 92 -2.44 -4.92 -6.12
N PHE A 93 -1.30 -5.63 -6.11
CA PHE A 93 -1.23 -6.99 -6.64
C PHE A 93 -2.08 -7.97 -5.82
N LYS A 94 -2.04 -7.90 -4.48
CA LYS A 94 -2.82 -8.76 -3.59
C LYS A 94 -4.33 -8.58 -3.74
N SER A 95 -4.78 -7.36 -4.05
CA SER A 95 -6.20 -7.06 -4.29
C SER A 95 -6.65 -7.34 -5.72
N SER A 96 -5.73 -7.67 -6.62
CA SER A 96 -6.04 -8.03 -8.00
C SER A 96 -6.40 -9.50 -8.16
N ASN A 97 -6.94 -9.85 -9.33
CA ASN A 97 -7.22 -11.22 -9.73
C ASN A 97 -6.02 -11.92 -10.41
N LYS A 98 -4.83 -11.28 -10.44
CA LYS A 98 -3.64 -11.91 -11.00
C LYS A 98 -3.21 -13.13 -10.19
N PRO A 99 -2.69 -14.19 -10.83
CA PRO A 99 -2.17 -15.38 -10.15
C PRO A 99 -1.05 -15.01 -9.18
N LYS A 100 -1.12 -15.58 -7.96
CA LYS A 100 -0.11 -15.37 -6.91
C LYS A 100 0.99 -16.42 -6.99
N GLU A 101 1.56 -16.56 -8.16
CA GLU A 101 2.64 -17.49 -8.49
C GLU A 101 3.64 -16.84 -9.44
N CYS A 102 4.84 -17.37 -9.48
CA CYS A 102 5.89 -16.87 -10.39
C CYS A 102 5.43 -17.00 -11.84
N ALA A 103 5.39 -15.90 -12.57
CA ALA A 103 4.98 -15.88 -13.98
C ALA A 103 5.88 -16.75 -14.89
N VAL A 104 7.12 -17.04 -14.46
CA VAL A 104 8.09 -17.84 -15.22
C VAL A 104 7.95 -19.33 -14.94
N CYS A 105 7.95 -19.75 -13.66
CA CYS A 105 8.02 -21.17 -13.29
C CYS A 105 6.85 -21.68 -12.45
N GLY A 106 5.86 -20.88 -12.16
CA GLY A 106 4.68 -21.30 -11.38
C GLY A 106 4.92 -21.50 -9.87
N TYR A 107 6.13 -21.22 -9.36
CA TYR A 107 6.42 -21.33 -7.92
C TYR A 107 5.53 -20.35 -7.11
N ASN A 108 4.92 -20.84 -6.03
CA ASN A 108 3.88 -20.10 -5.30
C ASN A 108 4.07 -20.04 -3.76
N LYS A 109 5.23 -20.48 -3.24
CA LYS A 109 5.46 -20.47 -1.78
C LYS A 109 5.95 -19.11 -1.29
N HIS A 110 6.90 -18.52 -2.00
CA HIS A 110 7.40 -17.18 -1.74
C HIS A 110 7.53 -16.44 -3.06
N ILE A 111 6.78 -15.36 -3.19
CA ILE A 111 6.79 -14.51 -4.39
C ILE A 111 7.07 -13.07 -4.01
N GLU A 112 7.70 -12.36 -4.90
CA GLU A 112 7.98 -10.93 -4.83
C GLU A 112 7.30 -10.23 -6.00
N ILE A 113 6.84 -9.00 -5.79
CA ILE A 113 6.19 -8.22 -6.83
C ILE A 113 7.23 -7.31 -7.49
N ALA A 114 7.50 -7.58 -8.75
CA ALA A 114 8.40 -6.79 -9.59
C ALA A 114 7.61 -5.76 -10.41
N HIS A 115 8.25 -4.62 -10.71
CA HIS A 115 7.77 -3.67 -11.70
C HIS A 115 8.36 -4.03 -13.06
N ILE A 116 7.51 -4.24 -14.06
CA ILE A 116 7.93 -4.58 -15.43
C ILE A 116 8.74 -3.42 -16.02
N LYS A 117 8.20 -2.20 -15.98
CA LYS A 117 8.95 -0.97 -16.18
C LYS A 117 9.48 -0.51 -14.83
N GLY A 118 10.78 -0.47 -14.64
CA GLY A 118 11.42 -0.15 -13.37
C GLY A 118 11.04 1.25 -12.86
N VAL A 119 10.97 1.42 -11.55
CA VAL A 119 10.63 2.73 -10.92
C VAL A 119 11.57 3.85 -11.36
N SER A 120 12.83 3.54 -11.68
CA SER A 120 13.82 4.50 -12.18
C SER A 120 13.51 5.02 -13.58
N GLU A 121 12.80 4.25 -14.39
CA GLU A 121 12.45 4.58 -15.78
C GLU A 121 11.24 5.53 -15.90
N PHE A 122 10.53 5.76 -14.80
CA PHE A 122 9.46 6.76 -14.73
C PHE A 122 10.02 8.15 -14.47
N SER A 123 9.39 9.17 -15.02
CA SER A 123 9.75 10.56 -14.77
C SER A 123 9.36 11.01 -13.35
N ASN A 124 9.84 12.16 -12.91
CA ASN A 124 9.46 12.70 -11.60
C ASN A 124 8.00 13.21 -11.59
N GLU A 125 7.42 13.49 -12.75
CA GLU A 125 6.05 13.95 -12.96
C GLU A 125 5.04 12.77 -12.98
N ASP A 126 5.51 11.52 -13.18
CA ASP A 126 4.64 10.36 -13.21
C ASP A 126 4.04 10.10 -11.83
N LEU A 127 2.74 9.77 -11.81
CA LEU A 127 2.02 9.49 -10.59
C LEU A 127 2.37 8.09 -10.03
N ILE A 128 2.36 7.96 -8.71
CA ILE A 128 2.60 6.67 -8.06
C ILE A 128 1.57 5.62 -8.47
N CYS A 129 0.33 5.99 -8.78
CA CYS A 129 -0.67 5.05 -9.31
C CYS A 129 -0.30 4.51 -10.70
N GLN A 130 0.37 5.29 -11.54
CA GLN A 130 0.84 4.85 -12.85
C GLN A 130 2.04 3.89 -12.71
N ILE A 131 2.95 4.19 -11.79
CA ILE A 131 4.09 3.30 -11.48
C ILE A 131 3.59 1.95 -10.98
N ASN A 132 2.58 1.96 -10.10
CA ASN A 132 1.98 0.78 -9.48
C ASN A 132 0.72 0.29 -10.22
N ASP A 133 0.56 0.65 -11.51
CA ASP A 133 -0.51 0.07 -12.33
C ASP A 133 -0.37 -1.45 -12.36
N ILE A 134 -1.49 -2.15 -12.24
CA ILE A 134 -1.50 -3.62 -12.18
C ILE A 134 -0.88 -4.27 -13.44
N ASN A 135 -0.95 -3.59 -14.59
CA ASN A 135 -0.30 -4.07 -15.82
C ASN A 135 1.21 -3.90 -15.80
N ASN A 136 1.72 -3.03 -14.92
CA ASN A 136 3.15 -2.87 -14.68
C ASN A 136 3.69 -3.78 -13.56
N LEU A 137 2.86 -4.65 -12.99
CA LEU A 137 3.24 -5.52 -11.87
C LEU A 137 3.18 -6.99 -12.27
N VAL A 138 4.21 -7.73 -11.88
CA VAL A 138 4.33 -9.17 -12.09
C VAL A 138 4.82 -9.86 -10.82
N ALA A 139 4.31 -11.07 -10.56
CA ALA A 139 4.79 -11.92 -9.47
C ALA A 139 5.94 -12.81 -9.95
N LEU A 140 7.04 -12.79 -9.24
CA LEU A 140 8.22 -13.61 -9.51
C LEU A 140 8.69 -14.31 -8.24
N CYS A 141 9.28 -15.50 -8.36
CA CYS A 141 10.04 -16.07 -7.24
C CYS A 141 11.37 -15.30 -7.09
N PRO A 142 12.05 -15.37 -5.94
CA PRO A 142 13.29 -14.60 -5.70
C PRO A 142 14.37 -14.81 -6.77
N ASN A 143 14.51 -16.04 -7.30
CA ASN A 143 15.49 -16.32 -8.34
C ASN A 143 15.17 -15.59 -9.65
N HIS A 144 13.93 -15.76 -10.16
CA HIS A 144 13.54 -15.09 -11.41
C HIS A 144 13.41 -13.58 -11.24
N HIS A 145 13.13 -13.07 -10.02
CA HIS A 145 13.15 -11.64 -9.75
C HIS A 145 14.58 -11.08 -9.86
N TRP A 146 15.55 -11.80 -9.28
CA TRP A 146 16.96 -11.42 -9.39
C TRP A 146 17.45 -11.49 -10.86
N GLU A 147 17.11 -12.55 -11.59
CA GLU A 147 17.46 -12.70 -13.02
C GLU A 147 16.83 -11.58 -13.86
N PHE A 148 15.57 -11.22 -13.54
CA PHE A 148 14.86 -10.12 -14.19
C PHE A 148 15.56 -8.78 -13.95
N ASP A 149 15.83 -8.43 -12.68
CA ASP A 149 16.47 -7.17 -12.29
C ASP A 149 17.93 -7.07 -12.82
N SER A 150 18.63 -8.19 -12.93
CA SER A 150 20.01 -8.26 -13.44
C SER A 150 20.11 -8.40 -14.97
N GLY A 151 18.98 -8.51 -15.67
CA GLY A 151 18.94 -8.67 -17.11
C GLY A 151 19.36 -10.07 -17.62
N GLN A 152 19.42 -11.06 -16.72
CA GLN A 152 19.85 -12.43 -17.04
C GLN A 152 18.70 -13.37 -17.41
N LEU A 153 17.46 -12.89 -17.32
CA LEU A 153 16.29 -13.68 -17.70
C LEU A 153 16.34 -14.03 -19.21
N SER A 154 16.05 -15.28 -19.55
CA SER A 154 16.02 -15.72 -20.95
C SER A 154 14.95 -14.98 -21.76
N GLU A 155 15.14 -14.87 -23.09
CA GLU A 155 14.15 -14.24 -23.96
C GLU A 155 12.81 -15.00 -23.98
N GLU A 156 12.84 -16.31 -23.77
CA GLU A 156 11.62 -17.12 -23.63
C GLU A 156 10.85 -16.77 -22.36
N ASP A 157 11.54 -16.59 -21.23
CA ASP A 157 10.94 -16.24 -19.95
C ASP A 157 10.47 -14.80 -19.92
N LYS A 158 11.18 -13.89 -20.57
CA LYS A 158 10.72 -12.51 -20.77
C LYS A 158 9.35 -12.45 -21.46
N LYS A 159 9.12 -13.28 -22.50
CA LYS A 159 7.83 -13.35 -23.18
C LYS A 159 6.68 -13.77 -22.27
N LYS A 160 6.93 -14.47 -21.17
CA LYS A 160 5.92 -14.83 -20.17
C LYS A 160 5.52 -13.63 -19.29
N ILE A 161 6.43 -12.68 -19.11
CA ILE A 161 6.24 -11.47 -18.31
C ILE A 161 5.54 -10.37 -19.12
N TYR A 162 5.91 -10.21 -20.39
CA TYR A 162 5.41 -9.12 -21.26
C TYR A 162 4.14 -9.50 -22.06
N LYS A 163 3.35 -10.44 -21.56
CA LYS A 163 2.07 -10.85 -22.17
C LYS A 163 0.97 -9.82 -22.05
#